data_bc981113908a15e4f4734ab7dc0ef243
#
_entry.id   bc981113908a15e4f4734ab7dc0ef243
#
_cell.length_a   1.000
_cell.length_b   1.000
_cell.length_c   1.000
_cell.angle_alpha   90.00
_cell.angle_beta   90.00
_cell.angle_gamma   90.00
#
_symmetry.space_group_name_H-M   'P 1'
#
loop_
_entity.id
_entity.type
_entity.pdbx_description
1 polymer ?
#
loop_
_entity_poly.entity_id
_entity_poly.type
_entity_poly.pdbx_seq_one_letter_code
_entity_poly.pdbx_strand_id
1 'polypeptide(L)'
;MKFLNEILDFFKSLTMENAIDIGIGLAIIVIFKIISSSLAYIIVKMFKFKVKDKNKIKNNGFYKPLKSFFIVLGIYIGFMVLKLPADVFAIITKVFKICVILLATKGFSNLFDSNSESFAKLREKLNFNGNDTTINFFSKVAKALIYIIAGFILITELGYNLSGLATGLGISSVVIALAAQDIAKSFLAGISIISDRPFEIGDYITVGELSGTVEDITFRTTRIRNADNQVIVLPNSILTDNNIINSSKRDSRRFFTVLTLELDTPLEKVSQLTENIKLALTTHPQIINETVKVFFEKISADGIDLSIDLKTNALEYVDYLKFKEEINYTLLDMVNQAKIGLAYPSQSIYLKKD
;
A
#
# COMPACT_ATOMS: atom_id res chain seq x y z
N MET A 1 32.83 -8.05 -49.30
CA MET A 1 33.27 -8.91 -50.42
C MET A 1 33.55 -10.36 -49.98
N LYS A 2 34.29 -10.61 -48.88
CA LYS A 2 34.57 -11.97 -48.40
C LYS A 2 33.32 -12.81 -48.13
N PHE A 3 32.33 -12.26 -47.46
CA PHE A 3 31.01 -12.89 -47.16
C PHE A 3 30.21 -13.27 -48.43
N LEU A 4 30.20 -12.43 -49.47
CA LEU A 4 29.50 -12.70 -50.68
C LEU A 4 30.18 -13.85 -51.51
N ASN A 5 31.51 -13.89 -51.44
CA ASN A 5 32.32 -14.94 -52.06
C ASN A 5 32.08 -16.31 -51.35
N GLU A 6 32.02 -16.34 -50.02
CA GLU A 6 31.75 -17.56 -49.25
C GLU A 6 30.36 -18.12 -49.54
N ILE A 7 29.36 -17.26 -49.71
CA ILE A 7 28.03 -17.66 -50.14
C ILE A 7 28.02 -18.19 -51.59
N LEU A 8 28.72 -17.51 -52.50
CA LEU A 8 28.82 -17.95 -53.89
C LEU A 8 29.56 -19.26 -54.03
N ASP A 9 30.61 -19.47 -53.22
CA ASP A 9 31.37 -20.72 -53.21
C ASP A 9 30.58 -21.85 -52.60
N PHE A 10 29.76 -21.58 -51.56
CA PHE A 10 28.77 -22.56 -51.03
C PHE A 10 27.75 -22.97 -52.08
N PHE A 11 27.22 -22.01 -52.86
CA PHE A 11 26.26 -22.33 -53.93
C PHE A 11 26.93 -23.04 -55.10
N LYS A 12 28.21 -22.84 -55.36
CA LYS A 12 28.95 -23.57 -56.40
C LYS A 12 29.37 -24.99 -55.98
N SER A 13 29.49 -25.25 -54.70
CA SER A 13 29.84 -26.55 -54.11
C SER A 13 28.59 -27.45 -53.86
N LEU A 14 27.44 -27.10 -54.42
CA LEU A 14 26.19 -27.85 -54.23
C LEU A 14 26.30 -29.27 -54.82
N THR A 15 26.49 -30.25 -53.95
CA THR A 15 26.43 -31.69 -54.22
C THR A 15 25.00 -32.21 -54.04
N MET A 16 24.70 -33.47 -54.46
CA MET A 16 23.40 -34.12 -54.20
C MET A 16 23.04 -34.19 -52.72
N GLU A 17 24.03 -34.33 -51.80
CA GLU A 17 23.80 -34.30 -50.35
C GLU A 17 23.29 -32.94 -49.88
N ASN A 18 23.85 -31.84 -50.38
CA ASN A 18 23.41 -30.50 -50.08
C ASN A 18 21.98 -30.20 -50.59
N ALA A 19 21.58 -30.82 -51.72
CA ALA A 19 20.23 -30.70 -52.24
C ALA A 19 19.18 -31.35 -51.34
N ILE A 20 19.55 -32.47 -50.67
CA ILE A 20 18.70 -33.13 -49.68
C ILE A 20 18.60 -32.26 -48.43
N ASP A 21 19.71 -31.72 -47.92
CA ASP A 21 19.72 -30.82 -46.72
C ASP A 21 18.87 -29.55 -46.99
N ILE A 22 18.92 -28.98 -48.19
CA ILE A 22 18.05 -27.86 -48.61
C ILE A 22 16.58 -28.28 -48.61
N GLY A 23 16.26 -29.46 -49.17
CA GLY A 23 14.89 -29.99 -49.15
C GLY A 23 14.34 -30.16 -47.74
N ILE A 24 15.15 -30.73 -46.85
CA ILE A 24 14.80 -30.91 -45.43
C ILE A 24 14.59 -29.55 -44.75
N GLY A 25 15.52 -28.61 -44.95
CA GLY A 25 15.45 -27.23 -44.37
C GLY A 25 14.17 -26.52 -44.81
N LEU A 26 13.84 -26.57 -46.09
CA LEU A 26 12.59 -25.99 -46.62
C LEU A 26 11.35 -26.70 -46.04
N ALA A 27 11.36 -28.02 -45.93
CA ALA A 27 10.26 -28.78 -45.32
C ALA A 27 10.04 -28.35 -43.88
N ILE A 28 11.10 -28.16 -43.08
CA ILE A 28 11.03 -27.66 -41.69
C ILE A 28 10.37 -26.28 -41.65
N ILE A 29 10.80 -25.35 -42.51
CA ILE A 29 10.25 -23.98 -42.56
C ILE A 29 8.75 -24.02 -42.85
N VAL A 30 8.31 -24.85 -43.82
CA VAL A 30 6.91 -25.00 -44.20
C VAL A 30 6.10 -25.61 -43.04
N ILE A 31 6.62 -26.67 -42.42
CA ILE A 31 5.97 -27.32 -41.26
C ILE A 31 5.79 -26.30 -40.12
N PHE A 32 6.82 -25.57 -39.74
CA PHE A 32 6.72 -24.56 -38.69
C PHE A 32 5.75 -23.43 -39.05
N LYS A 33 5.71 -22.99 -40.30
CA LYS A 33 4.76 -21.99 -40.76
C LYS A 33 3.30 -22.47 -40.64
N ILE A 34 3.02 -23.74 -40.94
CA ILE A 34 1.69 -24.35 -40.83
C ILE A 34 1.31 -24.51 -39.35
N ILE A 35 2.22 -25.05 -38.54
CA ILE A 35 1.97 -25.39 -37.12
C ILE A 35 2.01 -24.16 -36.24
N SER A 36 2.67 -23.06 -36.64
CA SER A 36 2.86 -21.83 -35.84
C SER A 36 1.57 -21.28 -35.20
N SER A 37 0.48 -21.32 -35.96
CA SER A 37 -0.83 -20.84 -35.50
C SER A 37 -1.42 -21.72 -34.41
N SER A 38 -1.24 -23.06 -34.52
CA SER A 38 -1.71 -24.02 -33.52
C SER A 38 -0.87 -23.97 -32.24
N LEU A 39 0.46 -23.89 -32.35
CA LEU A 39 1.36 -23.75 -31.21
C LEU A 39 1.10 -22.44 -30.43
N ALA A 40 1.00 -21.33 -31.16
CA ALA A 40 0.66 -20.04 -30.53
C ALA A 40 -0.69 -20.07 -29.81
N TYR A 41 -1.68 -20.73 -30.42
CA TYR A 41 -3.01 -20.92 -29.82
C TYR A 41 -2.94 -21.75 -28.54
N ILE A 42 -2.22 -22.87 -28.54
CA ILE A 42 -2.08 -23.77 -27.39
C ILE A 42 -1.42 -23.02 -26.22
N ILE A 43 -0.31 -22.32 -26.48
CA ILE A 43 0.42 -21.59 -25.43
C ILE A 43 -0.44 -20.49 -24.84
N VAL A 44 -1.07 -19.65 -25.67
CA VAL A 44 -1.94 -18.57 -25.18
C VAL A 44 -3.14 -19.14 -24.40
N LYS A 45 -3.67 -20.29 -24.82
CA LYS A 45 -4.76 -20.99 -24.12
C LYS A 45 -4.30 -21.53 -22.76
N MET A 46 -3.08 -22.05 -22.62
CA MET A 46 -2.51 -22.51 -21.35
C MET A 46 -2.45 -21.38 -20.32
N PHE A 47 -2.13 -20.14 -20.71
CA PHE A 47 -2.15 -18.98 -19.83
C PHE A 47 -3.55 -18.43 -19.54
N LYS A 48 -4.55 -18.74 -20.39
CA LYS A 48 -5.94 -18.29 -20.24
C LYS A 48 -6.91 -19.47 -20.06
N PHE A 49 -6.72 -20.29 -19.04
CA PHE A 49 -7.48 -21.51 -18.77
C PHE A 49 -9.02 -21.37 -18.81
N LYS A 50 -9.57 -20.19 -18.55
CA LYS A 50 -11.01 -19.93 -18.47
C LYS A 50 -11.66 -19.45 -19.79
N VAL A 51 -10.88 -19.15 -20.83
CA VAL A 51 -11.42 -18.59 -22.08
C VAL A 51 -11.64 -19.71 -23.11
N LYS A 52 -12.90 -20.05 -23.40
CA LYS A 52 -13.28 -21.04 -24.40
C LYS A 52 -13.39 -20.48 -25.83
N ASP A 53 -13.48 -19.16 -25.99
CA ASP A 53 -13.69 -18.50 -27.29
C ASP A 53 -12.38 -18.38 -28.07
N LYS A 54 -12.31 -19.02 -29.25
CA LYS A 54 -11.16 -19.00 -30.18
C LYS A 54 -10.79 -17.57 -30.62
N ASN A 55 -11.78 -16.71 -30.84
CA ASN A 55 -11.56 -15.36 -31.35
C ASN A 55 -10.89 -14.47 -30.26
N LYS A 56 -11.29 -14.62 -29.00
CA LYS A 56 -10.68 -13.92 -27.88
C LYS A 56 -9.22 -14.35 -27.64
N ILE A 57 -8.87 -15.61 -27.92
CA ILE A 57 -7.50 -16.11 -27.83
C ILE A 57 -6.63 -15.51 -28.94
N LYS A 58 -7.15 -15.46 -30.20
CA LYS A 58 -6.43 -14.91 -31.35
C LYS A 58 -6.23 -13.38 -31.28
N ASN A 59 -7.15 -12.68 -30.64
CA ASN A 59 -7.06 -11.23 -30.39
C ASN A 59 -6.17 -10.86 -29.18
N ASN A 60 -5.61 -11.85 -28.49
CA ASN A 60 -4.64 -11.59 -27.43
C ASN A 60 -3.38 -10.94 -28.00
N GLY A 61 -2.88 -9.90 -27.31
CA GLY A 61 -1.69 -9.16 -27.74
C GLY A 61 -0.43 -10.02 -27.93
N PHE A 62 -0.34 -11.17 -27.25
CA PHE A 62 0.77 -12.12 -27.38
C PHE A 62 0.62 -13.10 -28.55
N TYR A 63 -0.59 -13.30 -29.06
CA TYR A 63 -0.82 -14.34 -30.08
C TYR A 63 -0.04 -14.09 -31.38
N LYS A 64 -0.10 -12.86 -31.90
CA LYS A 64 0.61 -12.50 -33.15
C LYS A 64 2.13 -12.58 -33.00
N PRO A 65 2.77 -11.99 -31.97
CA PRO A 65 4.20 -12.12 -31.71
C PRO A 65 4.64 -13.59 -31.55
N LEU A 66 3.87 -14.39 -30.82
CA LEU A 66 4.20 -15.79 -30.59
C LEU A 66 4.09 -16.65 -31.86
N LYS A 67 3.06 -16.40 -32.70
CA LYS A 67 2.96 -17.02 -34.03
C LYS A 67 4.18 -16.68 -34.88
N SER A 68 4.58 -15.39 -34.92
CA SER A 68 5.76 -14.94 -35.66
C SER A 68 7.05 -15.56 -35.14
N PHE A 69 7.16 -15.74 -33.81
CA PHE A 69 8.28 -16.41 -33.18
C PHE A 69 8.46 -17.85 -33.70
N PHE A 70 7.39 -18.64 -33.78
CA PHE A 70 7.48 -20.00 -34.32
C PHE A 70 7.86 -20.03 -35.78
N ILE A 71 7.45 -19.05 -36.58
CA ILE A 71 7.87 -18.94 -37.99
C ILE A 71 9.37 -18.65 -38.04
N VAL A 72 9.87 -17.67 -37.27
CA VAL A 72 11.28 -17.29 -37.23
C VAL A 72 12.14 -18.46 -36.69
N LEU A 73 11.62 -19.18 -35.67
CA LEU A 73 12.27 -20.38 -35.14
C LEU A 73 12.39 -21.48 -36.22
N GLY A 74 11.33 -21.72 -37.00
CA GLY A 74 11.37 -22.66 -38.09
C GLY A 74 12.38 -22.29 -39.18
N ILE A 75 12.49 -21.01 -39.51
CA ILE A 75 13.52 -20.48 -40.42
C ILE A 75 14.91 -20.73 -39.85
N TYR A 76 15.14 -20.43 -38.58
CA TYR A 76 16.43 -20.64 -37.91
C TYR A 76 16.84 -22.12 -37.90
N ILE A 77 15.92 -23.02 -37.55
CA ILE A 77 16.17 -24.47 -37.56
C ILE A 77 16.42 -24.97 -39.00
N GLY A 78 15.66 -24.46 -39.96
CA GLY A 78 15.87 -24.78 -41.38
C GLY A 78 17.29 -24.42 -41.87
N PHE A 79 17.80 -23.25 -41.48
CA PHE A 79 19.17 -22.86 -41.80
C PHE A 79 20.22 -23.66 -41.02
N MET A 80 19.92 -24.16 -39.83
CA MET A 80 20.80 -25.00 -39.05
C MET A 80 21.10 -26.33 -39.72
N VAL A 81 20.13 -26.88 -40.46
CA VAL A 81 20.27 -28.16 -41.20
C VAL A 81 21.19 -28.01 -42.40
N LEU A 82 21.31 -26.81 -42.99
CA LEU A 82 22.09 -26.52 -44.21
C LEU A 82 23.59 -26.61 -44.03
N LYS A 83 24.14 -26.86 -42.80
CA LYS A 83 25.57 -26.94 -42.51
C LYS A 83 26.39 -25.78 -43.10
N LEU A 84 25.85 -24.57 -42.99
CA LEU A 84 26.49 -23.36 -43.51
C LEU A 84 27.86 -23.06 -42.86
N PRO A 85 28.74 -22.32 -43.53
CA PRO A 85 29.98 -21.85 -42.92
C PRO A 85 29.74 -21.13 -41.58
N ALA A 86 30.65 -21.31 -40.61
CA ALA A 86 30.45 -20.82 -39.25
C ALA A 86 30.18 -19.30 -39.20
N ASP A 87 30.87 -18.50 -40.04
CA ASP A 87 30.68 -17.05 -40.09
C ASP A 87 29.26 -16.66 -40.56
N VAL A 88 28.75 -17.37 -41.58
CA VAL A 88 27.40 -17.16 -42.12
C VAL A 88 26.35 -17.57 -41.07
N PHE A 89 26.55 -18.73 -40.39
CA PHE A 89 25.62 -19.19 -39.38
C PHE A 89 25.64 -18.27 -38.13
N ALA A 90 26.79 -17.67 -37.78
CA ALA A 90 26.89 -16.69 -36.70
C ALA A 90 26.01 -15.45 -36.98
N ILE A 91 26.00 -14.97 -38.25
CA ILE A 91 25.14 -13.85 -38.64
C ILE A 91 23.66 -14.22 -38.57
N ILE A 92 23.29 -15.42 -39.07
CA ILE A 92 21.91 -15.93 -39.01
C ILE A 92 21.45 -16.02 -37.54
N THR A 93 22.30 -16.53 -36.65
CA THR A 93 22.03 -16.63 -35.22
C THR A 93 21.82 -15.23 -34.59
N LYS A 94 22.65 -14.26 -34.97
CA LYS A 94 22.51 -12.87 -34.52
C LYS A 94 21.20 -12.25 -34.98
N VAL A 95 20.83 -12.43 -36.24
CA VAL A 95 19.54 -11.96 -36.79
C VAL A 95 18.37 -12.64 -36.10
N PHE A 96 18.45 -13.96 -35.86
CA PHE A 96 17.44 -14.70 -35.13
C PHE A 96 17.21 -14.13 -33.74
N LYS A 97 18.28 -13.90 -32.95
CA LYS A 97 18.20 -13.31 -31.61
C LYS A 97 17.58 -11.92 -31.64
N ILE A 98 17.96 -11.06 -32.58
CA ILE A 98 17.36 -9.72 -32.76
C ILE A 98 15.86 -9.84 -33.04
N CYS A 99 15.44 -10.74 -33.94
CA CYS A 99 14.04 -10.99 -34.23
C CYS A 99 13.27 -11.46 -32.98
N VAL A 100 13.84 -12.37 -32.19
CA VAL A 100 13.23 -12.86 -30.93
C VAL A 100 13.06 -11.72 -29.94
N ILE A 101 14.07 -10.86 -29.74
CA ILE A 101 13.99 -9.70 -28.87
C ILE A 101 12.87 -8.75 -29.30
N LEU A 102 12.78 -8.42 -30.59
CA LEU A 102 11.73 -7.54 -31.14
C LEU A 102 10.34 -8.13 -30.99
N LEU A 103 10.17 -9.43 -31.24
CA LEU A 103 8.89 -10.11 -31.07
C LEU A 103 8.46 -10.21 -29.62
N ALA A 104 9.41 -10.50 -28.71
CA ALA A 104 9.16 -10.49 -27.29
C ALA A 104 8.75 -9.08 -26.80
N THR A 105 9.49 -8.05 -27.20
CA THR A 105 9.19 -6.65 -26.91
C THR A 105 7.77 -6.28 -27.34
N LYS A 106 7.40 -6.65 -28.58
CA LYS A 106 6.06 -6.41 -29.12
C LYS A 106 4.99 -7.17 -28.34
N GLY A 107 5.27 -8.41 -27.93
CA GLY A 107 4.37 -9.21 -27.11
C GLY A 107 4.11 -8.58 -25.74
N PHE A 108 5.17 -8.18 -25.04
CA PHE A 108 5.08 -7.50 -23.75
C PHE A 108 4.41 -6.13 -23.88
N SER A 109 4.81 -5.32 -24.87
CA SER A 109 4.20 -4.00 -25.10
C SER A 109 2.68 -4.10 -25.35
N ASN A 110 2.22 -5.12 -26.06
CA ASN A 110 0.79 -5.34 -26.32
C ASN A 110 -0.01 -5.73 -25.07
N LEU A 111 0.62 -6.29 -24.01
CA LEU A 111 -0.07 -6.56 -22.75
C LEU A 111 -0.47 -5.26 -22.03
N PHE A 112 0.39 -4.25 -22.13
CA PHE A 112 0.18 -2.95 -21.52
C PHE A 112 -0.56 -1.97 -22.44
N ASP A 113 -1.15 -2.46 -23.54
CA ASP A 113 -2.01 -1.61 -24.36
C ASP A 113 -3.30 -1.28 -23.60
N SER A 114 -3.63 0.01 -23.50
CA SER A 114 -4.85 0.48 -22.83
C SER A 114 -6.13 -0.16 -23.34
N ASN A 115 -6.12 -0.57 -24.63
CA ASN A 115 -7.24 -1.24 -25.29
C ASN A 115 -7.15 -2.78 -25.18
N SER A 116 -6.13 -3.34 -24.51
CA SER A 116 -6.00 -4.78 -24.37
C SER A 116 -6.99 -5.34 -23.35
N GLU A 117 -7.58 -6.51 -23.65
CA GLU A 117 -8.48 -7.22 -22.72
C GLU A 117 -7.78 -7.57 -21.38
N SER A 118 -6.46 -7.79 -21.43
CA SER A 118 -5.66 -8.08 -20.24
C SER A 118 -5.54 -6.86 -19.33
N PHE A 119 -5.38 -5.69 -19.91
CA PHE A 119 -5.29 -4.43 -19.17
C PHE A 119 -6.67 -4.00 -18.63
N ALA A 120 -7.74 -4.23 -19.40
CA ALA A 120 -9.12 -4.00 -18.96
C ALA A 120 -9.48 -4.84 -17.72
N LYS A 121 -9.09 -6.12 -17.68
CA LYS A 121 -9.29 -6.99 -16.52
C LYS A 121 -8.47 -6.56 -15.28
N LEU A 122 -7.26 -6.06 -15.50
CA LEU A 122 -6.43 -5.51 -14.42
C LEU A 122 -7.08 -4.26 -13.83
N ARG A 123 -7.63 -3.40 -14.68
CA ARG A 123 -8.40 -2.20 -14.29
C ARG A 123 -9.60 -2.56 -13.42
N GLU A 124 -10.41 -3.53 -13.84
CA GLU A 124 -11.59 -4.00 -13.11
C GLU A 124 -11.19 -4.61 -11.75
N LYS A 125 -10.16 -5.46 -11.73
CA LYS A 125 -9.72 -6.14 -10.51
C LYS A 125 -9.10 -5.20 -9.45
N LEU A 126 -8.49 -4.11 -9.90
CA LEU A 126 -7.89 -3.10 -9.01
C LEU A 126 -8.89 -2.00 -8.61
N ASN A 127 -10.17 -2.10 -9.01
CA ASN A 127 -11.18 -1.04 -8.80
C ASN A 127 -10.66 0.35 -9.22
N PHE A 128 -9.86 0.36 -10.29
CA PHE A 128 -9.22 1.59 -10.75
C PHE A 128 -10.26 2.43 -11.51
N ASN A 129 -11.06 3.19 -10.77
CA ASN A 129 -12.02 4.17 -11.31
C ASN A 129 -11.30 5.45 -11.80
N GLY A 130 -10.03 5.31 -12.19
CA GLY A 130 -9.25 6.41 -12.74
C GLY A 130 -9.77 6.84 -14.11
N ASN A 131 -9.71 8.14 -14.40
CA ASN A 131 -9.98 8.68 -15.71
C ASN A 131 -9.11 7.99 -16.77
N ASP A 132 -9.60 7.86 -17.98
CA ASP A 132 -8.87 7.24 -19.11
C ASP A 132 -7.46 7.83 -19.30
N THR A 133 -7.25 9.08 -18.91
CA THR A 133 -5.95 9.77 -18.91
C THR A 133 -4.92 9.09 -18.01
N THR A 134 -5.28 8.71 -16.77
CA THR A 134 -4.38 8.05 -15.81
C THR A 134 -3.96 6.68 -16.31
N ILE A 135 -4.90 5.93 -16.85
CA ILE A 135 -4.67 4.60 -17.41
C ILE A 135 -3.74 4.66 -18.62
N ASN A 136 -3.99 5.61 -19.51
CA ASN A 136 -3.15 5.85 -20.68
C ASN A 136 -1.73 6.28 -20.30
N PHE A 137 -1.59 7.05 -19.22
CA PHE A 137 -0.27 7.42 -18.69
C PHE A 137 0.51 6.19 -18.22
N PHE A 138 -0.06 5.34 -17.37
CA PHE A 138 0.60 4.12 -16.90
C PHE A 138 0.94 3.14 -18.04
N SER A 139 0.03 2.99 -19.01
CA SER A 139 0.28 2.20 -20.23
C SER A 139 1.51 2.72 -20.99
N LYS A 140 1.59 4.04 -21.20
CA LYS A 140 2.73 4.67 -21.91
C LYS A 140 4.04 4.51 -21.13
N VAL A 141 4.03 4.70 -19.81
CA VAL A 141 5.21 4.52 -18.95
C VAL A 141 5.71 3.07 -18.99
N ALA A 142 4.81 2.10 -18.84
CA ALA A 142 5.16 0.69 -18.91
C ALA A 142 5.74 0.30 -20.29
N LYS A 143 5.13 0.76 -21.38
CA LYS A 143 5.66 0.56 -22.73
C LYS A 143 7.03 1.19 -22.93
N ALA A 144 7.24 2.42 -22.43
CA ALA A 144 8.53 3.10 -22.50
C ALA A 144 9.63 2.29 -21.81
N LEU A 145 9.37 1.77 -20.59
CA LEU A 145 10.31 0.90 -19.87
C LEU A 145 10.62 -0.38 -20.66
N ILE A 146 9.64 -1.02 -21.25
CA ILE A 146 9.83 -2.22 -22.08
C ILE A 146 10.73 -1.90 -23.28
N TYR A 147 10.50 -0.78 -23.99
CA TYR A 147 11.32 -0.39 -25.15
C TYR A 147 12.74 -0.01 -24.74
N ILE A 148 12.93 0.64 -23.59
CA ILE A 148 14.27 0.97 -23.06
C ILE A 148 15.03 -0.32 -22.77
N ILE A 149 14.44 -1.28 -22.04
CA ILE A 149 15.06 -2.57 -21.72
C ILE A 149 15.40 -3.33 -23.01
N ALA A 150 14.47 -3.40 -23.96
CA ALA A 150 14.67 -4.06 -25.25
C ALA A 150 15.81 -3.40 -26.04
N GLY A 151 15.89 -2.07 -26.03
CA GLY A 151 16.99 -1.32 -26.63
C GLY A 151 18.35 -1.70 -26.05
N PHE A 152 18.46 -1.81 -24.72
CA PHE A 152 19.68 -2.28 -24.06
C PHE A 152 20.07 -3.69 -24.47
N ILE A 153 19.12 -4.61 -24.48
CA ILE A 153 19.38 -6.00 -24.90
C ILE A 153 19.83 -6.05 -26.37
N LEU A 154 19.20 -5.27 -27.26
CA LEU A 154 19.57 -5.20 -28.68
C LEU A 154 20.97 -4.65 -28.87
N ILE A 155 21.35 -3.57 -28.20
CA ILE A 155 22.68 -2.96 -28.29
C ILE A 155 23.77 -3.94 -27.81
N THR A 156 23.49 -4.68 -26.71
CA THR A 156 24.39 -5.73 -26.20
C THR A 156 24.55 -6.87 -27.22
N GLU A 157 23.46 -7.32 -27.85
CA GLU A 157 23.51 -8.38 -28.88
C GLU A 157 24.27 -7.92 -30.12
N LEU A 158 24.25 -6.63 -30.43
CA LEU A 158 25.05 -6.05 -31.51
C LEU A 158 26.54 -6.04 -31.19
N GLY A 159 26.95 -6.31 -29.93
CA GLY A 159 28.35 -6.39 -29.51
C GLY A 159 28.88 -5.13 -28.87
N TYR A 160 28.07 -4.14 -28.59
CA TYR A 160 28.47 -2.92 -27.87
C TYR A 160 28.55 -3.16 -26.37
N ASN A 161 29.62 -2.64 -25.76
CA ASN A 161 29.79 -2.68 -24.31
C ASN A 161 28.96 -1.57 -23.65
N LEU A 162 27.98 -1.96 -22.84
CA LEU A 162 27.09 -1.05 -22.15
C LEU A 162 27.51 -0.78 -20.70
N SER A 163 28.70 -1.19 -20.25
CA SER A 163 29.13 -1.04 -18.85
C SER A 163 29.03 0.40 -18.34
N GLY A 164 29.46 1.38 -19.14
CA GLY A 164 29.32 2.79 -18.78
C GLY A 164 27.88 3.28 -18.69
N LEU A 165 27.02 2.84 -19.62
CA LEU A 165 25.59 3.16 -19.59
C LEU A 165 24.90 2.48 -18.41
N ALA A 166 25.25 1.23 -18.11
CA ALA A 166 24.71 0.51 -16.94
C ALA A 166 25.08 1.20 -15.62
N THR A 167 26.32 1.69 -15.49
CA THR A 167 26.78 2.47 -14.34
C THR A 167 25.98 3.77 -14.21
N GLY A 168 25.84 4.52 -15.31
CA GLY A 168 25.06 5.77 -15.32
C GLY A 168 23.59 5.56 -14.95
N LEU A 169 22.96 4.50 -15.46
CA LEU A 169 21.61 4.11 -15.09
C LEU A 169 21.51 3.65 -13.63
N GLY A 170 22.53 2.95 -13.12
CA GLY A 170 22.61 2.56 -11.73
C GLY A 170 22.55 3.78 -10.80
N ILE A 171 23.35 4.81 -11.07
CA ILE A 171 23.33 6.06 -10.31
C ILE A 171 21.97 6.77 -10.45
N SER A 172 21.45 6.88 -11.67
CA SER A 172 20.13 7.49 -11.91
C SER A 172 18.99 6.76 -11.20
N SER A 173 19.06 5.43 -11.13
CA SER A 173 18.04 4.62 -10.44
C SER A 173 18.03 4.88 -8.93
N VAL A 174 19.19 5.11 -8.31
CA VAL A 174 19.27 5.49 -6.89
C VAL A 174 18.59 6.84 -6.65
N VAL A 175 18.84 7.83 -7.51
CA VAL A 175 18.18 9.15 -7.39
C VAL A 175 16.66 9.03 -7.52
N ILE A 176 16.18 8.23 -8.48
CA ILE A 176 14.74 7.99 -8.65
C ILE A 176 14.18 7.23 -7.45
N ALA A 177 14.90 6.24 -6.91
CA ALA A 177 14.46 5.49 -5.74
C ALA A 177 14.35 6.39 -4.50
N LEU A 178 15.30 7.28 -4.27
CA LEU A 178 15.24 8.26 -3.19
C LEU A 178 14.06 9.23 -3.38
N ALA A 179 13.80 9.69 -4.60
CA ALA A 179 12.66 10.55 -4.89
C ALA A 179 11.30 9.85 -4.72
N ALA A 180 11.25 8.52 -4.88
CA ALA A 180 10.05 7.71 -4.72
C ALA A 180 9.89 7.12 -3.29
N GLN A 181 10.85 7.34 -2.40
CA GLN A 181 10.93 6.70 -1.08
C GLN A 181 9.66 6.91 -0.23
N ASP A 182 9.15 8.13 -0.17
CA ASP A 182 7.97 8.44 0.66
C ASP A 182 6.69 7.76 0.15
N ILE A 183 6.58 7.61 -1.18
CA ILE A 183 5.46 6.90 -1.80
C ILE A 183 5.54 5.41 -1.43
N ALA A 184 6.72 4.80 -1.55
CA ALA A 184 6.94 3.41 -1.20
C ALA A 184 6.70 3.16 0.29
N LYS A 185 7.19 4.06 1.17
CA LYS A 185 6.98 4.01 2.62
C LYS A 185 5.49 4.05 2.97
N SER A 186 4.74 4.98 2.38
CA SER A 186 3.28 5.08 2.60
C SER A 186 2.51 3.85 2.10
N PHE A 187 2.95 3.24 1.01
CA PHE A 187 2.35 2.03 0.48
C PHE A 187 2.59 0.82 1.39
N LEU A 188 3.82 0.62 1.86
CA LEU A 188 4.17 -0.46 2.80
C LEU A 188 3.45 -0.28 4.13
N ALA A 189 3.38 0.96 4.63
CA ALA A 189 2.60 1.32 5.82
C ALA A 189 1.12 0.97 5.67
N GLY A 190 0.53 1.23 4.49
CA GLY A 190 -0.85 0.83 4.21
C GLY A 190 -1.08 -0.68 4.27
N ILE A 191 -0.14 -1.47 3.74
CA ILE A 191 -0.19 -2.93 3.85
C ILE A 191 -0.12 -3.37 5.31
N SER A 192 0.77 -2.77 6.12
CA SER A 192 0.88 -3.08 7.55
C SER A 192 -0.42 -2.73 8.30
N ILE A 193 -0.99 -1.55 8.07
CA ILE A 193 -2.26 -1.14 8.70
C ILE A 193 -3.39 -2.14 8.38
N ILE A 194 -3.51 -2.56 7.11
CA ILE A 194 -4.54 -3.51 6.67
C ILE A 194 -4.31 -4.91 7.28
N SER A 195 -3.05 -5.32 7.42
CA SER A 195 -2.67 -6.62 7.98
C SER A 195 -2.83 -6.69 9.49
N ASP A 196 -2.28 -5.71 10.22
CA ASP A 196 -2.19 -5.69 11.68
C ASP A 196 -3.43 -5.12 12.36
N ARG A 197 -4.24 -4.34 11.60
CA ARG A 197 -5.50 -3.71 12.03
C ARG A 197 -5.40 -2.98 13.38
N PRO A 198 -4.48 -2.03 13.54
CA PRO A 198 -4.41 -1.25 14.77
C PRO A 198 -5.70 -0.44 14.99
N PHE A 199 -6.38 -0.08 13.91
CA PHE A 199 -7.71 0.53 13.86
C PHE A 199 -8.48 0.03 12.64
N GLU A 200 -9.81 0.22 12.65
CA GLU A 200 -10.72 -0.16 11.57
C GLU A 200 -11.52 1.08 11.10
N ILE A 201 -12.22 0.94 9.97
CA ILE A 201 -13.14 1.98 9.50
C ILE A 201 -14.26 2.14 10.52
N GLY A 202 -14.51 3.36 10.96
CA GLY A 202 -15.44 3.71 12.02
C GLY A 202 -14.78 3.98 13.38
N ASP A 203 -13.52 3.58 13.59
CA ASP A 203 -12.79 3.87 14.82
C ASP A 203 -12.44 5.34 14.94
N TYR A 204 -12.54 5.88 16.15
CA TYR A 204 -12.03 7.21 16.48
C TYR A 204 -10.58 7.10 16.94
N ILE A 205 -9.66 7.67 16.13
CA ILE A 205 -8.23 7.64 16.39
C ILE A 205 -7.65 9.04 16.61
N THR A 206 -6.55 9.08 17.37
CA THR A 206 -5.72 10.29 17.51
C THR A 206 -4.30 9.95 17.12
N VAL A 207 -3.71 10.80 16.26
CA VAL A 207 -2.33 10.67 15.75
C VAL A 207 -1.66 12.03 15.83
N GLY A 208 -0.73 12.20 16.77
CA GLY A 208 -0.18 13.51 17.10
C GLY A 208 -1.28 14.46 17.56
N GLU A 209 -1.43 15.60 16.88
CA GLU A 209 -2.45 16.61 17.18
C GLU A 209 -3.77 16.39 16.41
N LEU A 210 -3.80 15.42 15.48
CA LEU A 210 -4.95 15.16 14.64
C LEU A 210 -5.80 14.03 15.23
N SER A 211 -7.11 14.26 15.29
CA SER A 211 -8.07 13.26 15.77
C SER A 211 -9.31 13.21 14.89
N GLY A 212 -9.91 12.05 14.77
CA GLY A 212 -11.13 11.87 14.02
C GLY A 212 -11.54 10.42 13.81
N THR A 213 -12.72 10.23 13.24
CA THR A 213 -13.24 8.91 12.86
C THR A 213 -12.67 8.48 11.52
N VAL A 214 -12.18 7.25 11.44
CA VAL A 214 -11.65 6.67 10.20
C VAL A 214 -12.79 6.41 9.23
N GLU A 215 -12.74 7.02 8.04
CA GLU A 215 -13.74 6.84 6.98
C GLU A 215 -13.31 5.84 5.91
N ASP A 216 -12.01 5.86 5.56
CA ASP A 216 -11.49 5.05 4.47
C ASP A 216 -10.00 4.76 4.67
N ILE A 217 -9.58 3.56 4.28
CA ILE A 217 -8.19 3.12 4.32
C ILE A 217 -7.82 2.62 2.93
N THR A 218 -6.95 3.38 2.26
CA THR A 218 -6.40 2.99 0.96
C THR A 218 -4.95 2.49 1.11
N PHE A 219 -4.35 1.99 0.05
CA PHE A 219 -2.94 1.54 0.07
C PHE A 219 -1.95 2.64 0.48
N ARG A 220 -2.24 3.90 0.20
CA ARG A 220 -1.30 5.02 0.44
C ARG A 220 -1.79 6.00 1.51
N THR A 221 -3.08 6.15 1.67
CA THR A 221 -3.66 7.18 2.53
C THR A 221 -4.81 6.62 3.34
N THR A 222 -4.97 7.14 4.55
CA THR A 222 -6.15 6.97 5.40
C THR A 222 -6.88 8.30 5.51
N ARG A 223 -8.21 8.28 5.44
CA ARG A 223 -9.08 9.44 5.61
C ARG A 223 -9.74 9.38 6.97
N ILE A 224 -9.63 10.46 7.71
CA ILE A 224 -10.31 10.64 8.99
C ILE A 224 -11.21 11.87 8.93
N ARG A 225 -12.32 11.84 9.63
CA ARG A 225 -13.23 12.98 9.79
C ARG A 225 -13.13 13.52 11.21
N ASN A 226 -12.75 14.79 11.34
CA ASN A 226 -12.64 15.44 12.64
C ASN A 226 -13.99 15.88 13.21
N ALA A 227 -13.99 16.45 14.42
CA ALA A 227 -15.19 16.93 15.10
C ALA A 227 -15.89 18.09 14.35
N ASP A 228 -15.14 18.88 13.56
CA ASP A 228 -15.67 19.97 12.71
C ASP A 228 -16.24 19.44 11.38
N ASN A 229 -16.36 18.13 11.23
CA ASN A 229 -16.86 17.47 10.02
C ASN A 229 -15.94 17.63 8.79
N GLN A 230 -14.66 17.97 8.99
CA GLN A 230 -13.68 18.12 7.93
C GLN A 230 -12.98 16.78 7.67
N VAL A 231 -12.70 16.49 6.40
CA VAL A 231 -11.95 15.29 6.01
C VAL A 231 -10.46 15.61 5.99
N ILE A 232 -9.71 14.90 6.79
CA ILE A 232 -8.24 14.95 6.83
C ILE A 232 -7.70 13.72 6.11
N VAL A 233 -6.84 13.93 5.10
CA VAL A 233 -6.21 12.86 4.33
C VAL A 233 -4.77 12.72 4.80
N LEU A 234 -4.46 11.60 5.43
CA LEU A 234 -3.15 11.30 6.00
C LEU A 234 -2.41 10.26 5.15
N PRO A 235 -1.17 10.51 4.72
CA PRO A 235 -0.31 9.44 4.22
C PRO A 235 -0.15 8.34 5.27
N ASN A 236 -0.26 7.08 4.88
CA ASN A 236 -0.16 5.96 5.83
C ASN A 236 1.18 5.89 6.56
N SER A 237 2.26 6.42 5.95
CA SER A 237 3.56 6.54 6.61
C SER A 237 3.52 7.40 7.88
N ILE A 238 2.71 8.46 7.90
CA ILE A 238 2.55 9.30 9.10
C ILE A 238 1.89 8.51 10.23
N LEU A 239 0.93 7.65 9.91
CA LEU A 239 0.24 6.79 10.88
C LEU A 239 1.18 5.76 11.49
N THR A 240 2.07 5.15 10.70
CA THR A 240 3.03 4.15 11.20
C THR A 240 4.24 4.75 11.90
N ASP A 241 4.58 6.01 11.61
CA ASP A 241 5.71 6.71 12.23
C ASP A 241 5.34 7.34 13.59
N ASN A 242 4.05 7.50 13.88
CA ASN A 242 3.55 8.13 15.10
C ASN A 242 2.79 7.13 15.98
N ASN A 243 2.66 7.47 17.25
CA ASN A 243 1.80 6.72 18.15
C ASN A 243 0.33 6.93 17.76
N ILE A 244 -0.39 5.84 17.63
CA ILE A 244 -1.83 5.83 17.34
C ILE A 244 -2.58 5.54 18.63
N ILE A 245 -3.45 6.45 19.04
CA ILE A 245 -4.37 6.22 20.17
C ILE A 245 -5.73 5.87 19.58
N ASN A 246 -6.15 4.61 19.74
CA ASN A 246 -7.48 4.17 19.34
C ASN A 246 -8.46 4.31 20.49
N SER A 247 -9.32 5.31 20.40
CA SER A 247 -10.31 5.60 21.44
C SER A 247 -11.53 4.69 21.38
N SER A 248 -11.79 4.05 20.25
CA SER A 248 -12.92 3.10 20.11
C SER A 248 -12.63 1.73 20.71
N LYS A 249 -11.35 1.34 20.79
CA LYS A 249 -10.94 0.06 21.41
C LYS A 249 -10.77 0.11 22.93
N ARG A 250 -11.24 1.18 23.58
CA ARG A 250 -11.20 1.26 25.04
C ARG A 250 -12.30 0.39 25.65
N ASP A 251 -12.02 -0.22 26.79
CA ASP A 251 -12.94 -1.02 27.59
C ASP A 251 -13.57 -0.21 28.74
N SER A 252 -12.98 0.94 29.07
CA SER A 252 -13.44 1.82 30.14
C SER A 252 -12.96 3.25 29.92
N ARG A 253 -13.63 4.23 30.56
CA ARG A 253 -13.18 5.62 30.62
C ARG A 253 -12.80 5.98 32.04
N ARG A 254 -11.70 6.70 32.19
CA ARG A 254 -11.27 7.25 33.47
C ARG A 254 -12.03 8.56 33.73
N PHE A 255 -12.58 8.66 34.93
CA PHE A 255 -13.05 9.92 35.51
C PHE A 255 -12.09 10.32 36.64
N PHE A 256 -11.60 11.50 36.55
CA PHE A 256 -10.71 12.08 37.60
C PHE A 256 -11.15 13.51 37.90
N THR A 257 -11.33 13.81 39.16
CA THR A 257 -11.61 15.17 39.67
C THR A 257 -11.00 15.37 41.04
N VAL A 258 -10.80 16.62 41.41
CA VAL A 258 -10.34 17.01 42.74
C VAL A 258 -11.39 17.95 43.31
N LEU A 259 -11.86 17.66 44.54
CA LEU A 259 -12.65 18.56 45.33
C LEU A 259 -11.74 19.25 46.34
N THR A 260 -11.64 20.57 46.25
CA THR A 260 -10.86 21.34 47.21
C THR A 260 -11.84 21.91 48.26
N LEU A 261 -11.69 21.47 49.52
CA LEU A 261 -12.50 21.90 50.66
C LEU A 261 -11.80 23.05 51.39
N GLU A 262 -12.57 23.87 52.10
CA GLU A 262 -11.99 24.93 52.95
C GLU A 262 -11.03 24.36 53.97
N LEU A 263 -9.94 25.12 54.25
CA LEU A 263 -8.85 24.68 55.12
C LEU A 263 -9.24 24.51 56.58
N ASP A 264 -10.26 25.26 57.02
CA ASP A 264 -10.80 25.22 58.40
C ASP A 264 -11.84 24.07 58.59
N THR A 265 -12.06 23.24 57.58
CA THR A 265 -12.95 22.11 57.68
C THR A 265 -12.44 21.10 58.70
N PRO A 266 -13.26 20.72 59.72
CA PRO A 266 -12.87 19.74 60.74
C PRO A 266 -12.50 18.39 60.14
N LEU A 267 -11.41 17.78 60.58
CA LEU A 267 -10.86 16.54 60.04
C LEU A 267 -11.89 15.39 60.06
N GLU A 268 -12.74 15.32 61.08
CA GLU A 268 -13.82 14.33 61.21
C GLU A 268 -14.80 14.45 60.05
N LYS A 269 -15.20 15.68 59.67
CA LYS A 269 -16.08 15.93 58.56
C LYS A 269 -15.42 15.56 57.22
N VAL A 270 -14.14 15.85 57.03
CA VAL A 270 -13.39 15.44 55.83
C VAL A 270 -13.38 13.93 55.72
N SER A 271 -13.10 13.20 56.81
CA SER A 271 -13.10 11.74 56.85
C SER A 271 -14.49 11.15 56.50
N GLN A 272 -15.55 11.66 57.14
CA GLN A 272 -16.91 11.24 56.88
C GLN A 272 -17.36 11.49 55.43
N LEU A 273 -17.03 12.67 54.88
CA LEU A 273 -17.32 13.00 53.49
C LEU A 273 -16.60 12.05 52.52
N THR A 274 -15.31 11.78 52.77
CA THR A 274 -14.51 10.84 51.95
C THR A 274 -15.13 9.44 51.94
N GLU A 275 -15.54 8.89 53.08
CA GLU A 275 -16.20 7.60 53.21
C GLU A 275 -17.56 7.58 52.50
N ASN A 276 -18.39 8.62 52.70
CA ASN A 276 -19.69 8.72 52.05
C ASN A 276 -19.57 8.81 50.54
N ILE A 277 -18.66 9.61 50.02
CA ILE A 277 -18.39 9.68 48.57
C ILE A 277 -17.96 8.33 48.02
N LYS A 278 -17.04 7.63 48.72
CA LYS A 278 -16.58 6.31 48.32
C LYS A 278 -17.73 5.31 48.26
N LEU A 279 -18.61 5.30 49.27
CA LEU A 279 -19.77 4.42 49.34
C LEU A 279 -20.73 4.71 48.20
N ALA A 280 -21.09 5.98 47.97
CA ALA A 280 -22.02 6.38 46.91
C ALA A 280 -21.50 6.00 45.52
N LEU A 281 -20.19 6.25 45.27
CA LEU A 281 -19.59 5.91 43.98
C LEU A 281 -19.45 4.41 43.78
N THR A 282 -19.20 3.62 44.82
CA THR A 282 -19.11 2.15 44.74
C THR A 282 -20.44 1.51 44.40
N THR A 283 -21.59 2.12 44.76
CA THR A 283 -22.92 1.61 44.49
C THR A 283 -23.50 2.06 43.14
N HIS A 284 -22.77 2.94 42.40
CA HIS A 284 -23.27 3.49 41.15
C HIS A 284 -23.19 2.48 40.01
N PRO A 285 -24.28 2.23 39.22
CA PRO A 285 -24.33 1.17 38.21
C PRO A 285 -23.37 1.30 37.03
N GLN A 286 -22.97 2.52 36.71
CA GLN A 286 -22.04 2.79 35.58
C GLN A 286 -20.58 2.85 36.03
N ILE A 287 -20.25 2.66 37.30
CA ILE A 287 -18.88 2.70 37.83
C ILE A 287 -18.37 1.27 38.02
N ILE A 288 -17.11 1.06 37.66
CA ILE A 288 -16.41 -0.20 37.90
C ILE A 288 -15.93 -0.16 39.35
N ASN A 289 -16.63 -0.81 40.25
CA ASN A 289 -16.51 -0.70 41.71
C ASN A 289 -15.05 -0.83 42.22
N GLU A 290 -14.31 -1.80 41.70
CA GLU A 290 -12.93 -2.08 42.10
C GLU A 290 -11.95 -0.93 41.78
N THR A 291 -12.37 0.03 40.96
CA THR A 291 -11.53 1.13 40.50
C THR A 291 -11.73 2.41 41.30
N VAL A 292 -12.74 2.45 42.18
CA VAL A 292 -13.08 3.64 42.98
C VAL A 292 -11.98 3.96 44.00
N LYS A 293 -11.40 5.13 43.84
CA LYS A 293 -10.36 5.67 44.70
C LYS A 293 -10.77 7.06 45.13
N VAL A 294 -10.96 7.25 46.42
CA VAL A 294 -11.26 8.55 47.03
C VAL A 294 -10.28 8.75 48.18
N PHE A 295 -9.44 9.77 48.09
CA PHE A 295 -8.41 10.02 49.06
C PHE A 295 -8.29 11.50 49.39
N PHE A 296 -7.97 11.79 50.64
CA PHE A 296 -7.38 13.05 51.02
C PHE A 296 -5.95 13.07 50.47
N GLU A 297 -5.73 13.77 49.36
CA GLU A 297 -4.47 13.71 48.61
C GLU A 297 -3.40 14.63 49.21
N LYS A 298 -3.77 15.88 49.43
CA LYS A 298 -2.82 16.88 49.96
C LYS A 298 -3.55 18.08 50.55
N ILE A 299 -2.82 18.87 51.33
CA ILE A 299 -3.18 20.22 51.72
C ILE A 299 -2.52 21.18 50.73
N SER A 300 -3.33 21.93 49.97
CA SER A 300 -2.88 22.91 49.00
C SER A 300 -2.93 24.33 49.58
N ALA A 301 -2.46 25.33 48.82
CA ALA A 301 -2.55 26.73 49.20
C ALA A 301 -4.00 27.23 49.37
N ASP A 302 -4.91 26.62 48.60
CA ASP A 302 -6.34 27.00 48.52
C ASP A 302 -7.21 26.21 49.54
N GLY A 303 -6.77 24.99 49.97
CA GLY A 303 -7.57 24.17 50.87
C GLY A 303 -7.11 22.73 50.97
N ILE A 304 -8.04 21.85 51.31
CA ILE A 304 -7.89 20.40 51.45
C ILE A 304 -8.35 19.71 50.15
N ASP A 305 -7.43 19.06 49.46
CA ASP A 305 -7.71 18.40 48.19
C ASP A 305 -8.12 16.93 48.39
N LEU A 306 -9.37 16.61 48.02
CA LEU A 306 -9.86 15.24 47.90
C LEU A 306 -9.80 14.81 46.45
N SER A 307 -8.96 13.83 46.14
CA SER A 307 -8.90 13.24 44.77
C SER A 307 -9.92 12.11 44.65
N ILE A 308 -10.61 12.10 43.52
CA ILE A 308 -11.58 11.09 43.11
C ILE A 308 -11.14 10.54 41.76
N ASP A 309 -10.74 9.27 41.72
CA ASP A 309 -10.28 8.58 40.52
C ASP A 309 -11.07 7.26 40.40
N LEU A 310 -11.71 7.08 39.26
CA LEU A 310 -12.50 5.88 38.99
C LEU A 310 -12.60 5.59 37.49
N LYS A 311 -13.04 4.40 37.14
CA LYS A 311 -13.37 4.03 35.78
C LYS A 311 -14.86 3.77 35.62
N THR A 312 -15.39 4.17 34.46
CA THR A 312 -16.79 3.98 34.10
C THR A 312 -16.90 3.16 32.82
N ASN A 313 -18.00 2.42 32.70
CA ASN A 313 -18.39 1.69 31.48
C ASN A 313 -19.16 2.57 30.46
N ALA A 314 -19.35 3.86 30.73
CA ALA A 314 -19.89 4.81 29.77
C ALA A 314 -18.86 5.09 28.67
N LEU A 315 -18.88 4.26 27.60
CA LEU A 315 -17.85 4.31 26.53
C LEU A 315 -18.13 5.42 25.52
N GLU A 316 -19.40 5.63 25.14
CA GLU A 316 -19.81 6.67 24.21
C GLU A 316 -19.57 8.06 24.79
N TYR A 317 -19.15 9.01 23.94
CA TYR A 317 -18.76 10.33 24.42
C TYR A 317 -19.90 11.08 25.09
N VAL A 318 -21.10 11.04 24.51
CA VAL A 318 -22.29 11.72 25.06
C VAL A 318 -22.72 11.08 26.38
N ASP A 319 -22.68 9.77 26.49
CA ASP A 319 -23.04 9.06 27.71
C ASP A 319 -22.02 9.30 28.82
N TYR A 320 -20.73 9.43 28.45
CA TYR A 320 -19.70 9.83 29.40
C TYR A 320 -19.90 11.27 29.90
N LEU A 321 -20.36 12.21 29.06
CA LEU A 321 -20.68 13.56 29.50
C LEU A 321 -21.87 13.58 30.48
N LYS A 322 -22.92 12.81 30.20
CA LYS A 322 -24.07 12.66 31.13
C LYS A 322 -23.61 12.05 32.45
N PHE A 323 -22.79 11.00 32.38
CA PHE A 323 -22.21 10.39 33.57
C PHE A 323 -21.39 11.41 34.39
N LYS A 324 -20.55 12.22 33.75
CA LYS A 324 -19.82 13.29 34.44
C LYS A 324 -20.73 14.29 35.12
N GLU A 325 -21.78 14.70 34.45
CA GLU A 325 -22.77 15.64 34.98
C GLU A 325 -23.45 15.06 36.23
N GLU A 326 -23.94 13.82 36.18
CA GLU A 326 -24.57 13.12 37.27
C GLU A 326 -23.62 13.00 38.50
N ILE A 327 -22.38 12.57 38.27
CA ILE A 327 -21.41 12.48 39.35
C ILE A 327 -21.09 13.85 39.96
N ASN A 328 -20.94 14.89 39.15
CA ASN A 328 -20.67 16.23 39.65
C ASN A 328 -21.87 16.76 40.51
N TYR A 329 -23.11 16.50 40.10
CA TYR A 329 -24.26 16.83 40.93
C TYR A 329 -24.27 16.07 42.25
N THR A 330 -24.00 14.76 42.20
CA THR A 330 -23.91 13.93 43.40
C THR A 330 -22.87 14.42 44.36
N LEU A 331 -21.68 14.72 43.86
CA LEU A 331 -20.58 15.24 44.72
C LEU A 331 -20.94 16.59 45.32
N LEU A 332 -21.50 17.50 44.55
CA LEU A 332 -21.93 18.80 45.05
C LEU A 332 -23.00 18.71 46.13
N ASP A 333 -24.00 17.82 45.93
CA ASP A 333 -25.05 17.58 46.94
C ASP A 333 -24.47 17.03 48.23
N MET A 334 -23.56 16.06 48.15
CA MET A 334 -22.92 15.48 49.33
C MET A 334 -22.09 16.52 50.13
N VAL A 335 -21.38 17.41 49.45
CA VAL A 335 -20.65 18.52 50.08
C VAL A 335 -21.62 19.47 50.80
N ASN A 336 -22.75 19.83 50.16
CA ASN A 336 -23.79 20.66 50.71
C ASN A 336 -24.46 20.03 51.95
N GLN A 337 -24.78 18.74 51.85
CA GLN A 337 -25.43 17.99 52.98
C GLN A 337 -24.46 17.92 54.21
N ALA A 338 -23.17 17.74 53.94
CA ALA A 338 -22.15 17.75 55.00
C ALA A 338 -21.92 19.16 55.62
N LYS A 339 -22.48 20.20 54.99
CA LYS A 339 -22.26 21.61 55.40
C LYS A 339 -20.77 21.93 55.44
N ILE A 340 -20.10 21.57 54.36
CA ILE A 340 -18.67 21.86 54.14
C ILE A 340 -18.56 22.89 52.99
N GLY A 341 -17.70 23.87 53.16
CA GLY A 341 -17.41 24.85 52.12
C GLY A 341 -16.43 24.28 51.09
N LEU A 342 -16.69 24.58 49.80
CA LEU A 342 -15.68 24.41 48.75
C LEU A 342 -14.71 25.59 48.80
N ALA A 343 -13.43 25.28 48.70
CA ALA A 343 -12.43 26.33 48.72
C ALA A 343 -12.48 27.17 47.42
N TYR A 344 -12.25 28.42 47.57
CA TYR A 344 -12.05 29.36 46.47
C TYR A 344 -10.79 30.20 46.74
N PRO A 345 -10.13 30.77 45.73
CA PRO A 345 -8.94 31.57 45.91
C PRO A 345 -9.19 32.70 46.91
N SER A 346 -8.48 32.65 48.02
CA SER A 346 -8.62 33.62 49.14
C SER A 346 -7.35 34.44 49.31
N GLN A 347 -7.50 35.72 49.66
CA GLN A 347 -6.36 36.60 49.96
C GLN A 347 -6.58 37.27 51.32
N SER A 348 -5.56 37.25 52.17
CA SER A 348 -5.55 38.03 53.39
C SER A 348 -4.99 39.43 53.10
N ILE A 349 -5.79 40.46 53.29
CA ILE A 349 -5.39 41.86 53.09
C ILE A 349 -5.16 42.48 54.46
N TYR A 350 -3.91 42.89 54.76
CA TYR A 350 -3.57 43.62 55.97
C TYR A 350 -3.63 45.14 55.69
N LEU A 351 -4.65 45.80 56.18
CA LEU A 351 -4.78 47.22 56.04
C LEU A 351 -4.00 47.88 57.20
N LYS A 352 -2.90 48.58 56.91
CA LYS A 352 -2.19 49.40 57.87
C LYS A 352 -2.95 50.73 58.01
N LYS A 353 -3.55 50.99 59.19
CA LYS A 353 -4.06 52.31 59.54
C LYS A 353 -2.89 53.16 59.87
N ASP A 354 -2.66 54.27 59.19
CA ASP A 354 -1.75 55.35 59.52
C ASP A 354 -2.22 56.10 60.77
#